data_2b5c02e22e0e23a08d0f71f7c5e8b873
#
_entry.id   2b5c02e22e0e23a08d0f71f7c5e8b873
#
_cell.length_a   1.000
_cell.length_b   1.000
_cell.length_c   1.000
_cell.angle_alpha   90.00
_cell.angle_beta   90.00
_cell.angle_gamma   90.00
#
_symmetry.space_group_name_H-M   'P 1'
#
loop_
_entity.id
_entity.type
_entity.pdbx_description
1 polymer ?
#
loop_
_entity_poly.entity_id
_entity_poly.type
_entity_poly.pdbx_seq_one_letter_code
_entity_poly.pdbx_strand_id
1 'polypeptide(L)'
;MTNPNAARDVTETAPPPKIPREIWVLVAAAFIIAAGFGLVSPIIPQFARSFDVSTTAASAVVSVFAASRLLFAPASGKLIDLIGSRKVYITGLLTVAVTTGAVAFAQEYWHILAFRAIGGIGSTMFTVSAAGLIVRIAPPSIRGRSSSTYATAFLLGSVIGPVAGSGLAVLGMRPPFLIYGVSLILASAVVWKLLRPEVIHDLESHDESTPMLASEAVKNPAYRSALISGFANGWVNFGVRVSTVPLFAAMLFPKGTAVAGMVLAAFAVGNAGCLQFSGRLADSLGRKPLIIAGLIVNATFTGVLGWMDNLWLILLVSVIAGIGGGLLNPAQQATVADVIGNKRSGGKVLATFQMAQDFGAILGPIAIGMLVDAQGYHVAFTACGAIGLVAAGVWLVHGKETRPQPTA
;
A
#
# COMPACT_ATOMS: atom_id res chain seq x y z
N MET A 1 -12.63 -60.14 28.23
CA MET A 1 -11.27 -59.56 28.18
C MET A 1 -11.25 -58.53 27.05
N THR A 2 -11.57 -57.29 27.36
CA THR A 2 -11.57 -56.15 26.45
C THR A 2 -10.16 -55.57 26.45
N ASN A 3 -9.58 -55.45 25.25
CA ASN A 3 -8.23 -54.97 25.02
C ASN A 3 -8.15 -53.44 25.29
N PRO A 4 -7.38 -52.94 26.29
CA PRO A 4 -7.33 -51.50 26.63
C PRO A 4 -6.42 -50.66 25.75
N ASN A 5 -5.88 -51.18 24.64
CA ASN A 5 -4.90 -50.47 23.77
C ASN A 5 -5.46 -49.94 22.44
N ALA A 6 -6.80 -49.80 22.30
CA ALA A 6 -7.42 -49.31 21.05
C ALA A 6 -7.69 -47.82 21.04
N ALA A 7 -7.02 -47.02 21.86
CA ALA A 7 -7.30 -45.57 21.94
C ALA A 7 -5.99 -44.76 22.05
N ARG A 8 -5.09 -44.88 21.11
CA ARG A 8 -3.98 -43.91 20.87
C ARG A 8 -3.58 -43.92 19.40
N ASP A 9 -4.51 -43.71 18.51
CA ASP A 9 -4.17 -43.07 17.23
C ASP A 9 -4.09 -41.57 17.47
N VAL A 10 -2.93 -41.16 17.99
CA VAL A 10 -2.52 -39.76 17.91
C VAL A 10 -2.29 -39.51 16.43
N THR A 11 -3.24 -38.84 15.80
CA THR A 11 -3.05 -38.30 14.45
C THR A 11 -1.81 -37.42 14.50
N GLU A 12 -0.68 -37.96 14.12
CA GLU A 12 0.54 -37.22 13.85
C GLU A 12 0.20 -36.20 12.77
N THR A 13 -0.13 -34.97 13.19
CA THR A 13 -0.41 -33.86 12.26
C THR A 13 0.87 -33.62 11.49
N ALA A 14 0.86 -34.02 10.21
CA ALA A 14 1.97 -33.79 9.31
C ALA A 14 2.41 -32.31 9.42
N PRO A 15 3.71 -32.04 9.48
CA PRO A 15 4.21 -30.69 9.63
C PRO A 15 3.64 -29.80 8.50
N PRO A 16 3.26 -28.55 8.80
CA PRO A 16 2.64 -27.69 7.81
C PRO A 16 3.55 -27.56 6.56
N PRO A 17 2.98 -27.62 5.34
CA PRO A 17 3.77 -27.60 4.12
C PRO A 17 4.64 -26.36 4.05
N LYS A 18 5.86 -26.51 3.51
CA LYS A 18 6.80 -25.40 3.32
C LYS A 18 6.30 -24.45 2.25
N ILE A 19 6.60 -23.16 2.41
CA ILE A 19 6.30 -22.14 1.38
C ILE A 19 7.08 -22.49 0.10
N PRO A 20 6.42 -22.63 -1.07
CA PRO A 20 7.06 -22.90 -2.35
C PRO A 20 8.15 -21.89 -2.71
N ARG A 21 9.18 -22.35 -3.42
CA ARG A 21 10.30 -21.49 -3.83
C ARG A 21 9.87 -20.33 -4.71
N GLU A 22 8.87 -20.54 -5.53
CA GLU A 22 8.28 -19.53 -6.43
C GLU A 22 7.70 -18.34 -5.65
N ILE A 23 7.11 -18.59 -4.48
CA ILE A 23 6.60 -17.53 -3.60
C ILE A 23 7.74 -16.72 -3.02
N TRP A 24 8.88 -17.33 -2.66
CA TRP A 24 10.05 -16.59 -2.19
C TRP A 24 10.64 -15.67 -3.26
N VAL A 25 10.52 -16.04 -4.55
CA VAL A 25 10.90 -15.15 -5.66
C VAL A 25 9.99 -13.91 -5.70
N LEU A 26 8.67 -14.09 -5.53
CA LEU A 26 7.72 -12.98 -5.45
C LEU A 26 7.94 -12.12 -4.20
N VAL A 27 8.28 -12.72 -3.07
CA VAL A 27 8.63 -12.05 -1.80
C VAL A 27 9.86 -11.16 -1.97
N ALA A 28 10.92 -11.69 -2.60
CA ALA A 28 12.13 -10.91 -2.90
C ALA A 28 11.84 -9.73 -3.85
N ALA A 29 11.04 -9.98 -4.90
CA ALA A 29 10.60 -8.93 -5.81
C ALA A 29 9.77 -7.86 -5.09
N ALA A 30 8.85 -8.24 -4.21
CA ALA A 30 8.04 -7.32 -3.41
C ALA A 30 8.90 -6.40 -2.53
N PHE A 31 9.92 -6.96 -1.89
CA PHE A 31 10.88 -6.17 -1.12
C PHE A 31 11.62 -5.14 -1.98
N ILE A 32 12.14 -5.56 -3.15
CA ILE A 32 12.86 -4.66 -4.08
C ILE A 32 11.92 -3.56 -4.60
N ILE A 33 10.68 -3.90 -4.97
CA ILE A 33 9.68 -2.95 -5.45
C ILE A 33 9.39 -1.90 -4.37
N ALA A 34 9.13 -2.34 -3.15
CA ALA A 34 8.77 -1.44 -2.05
C ALA A 34 9.95 -0.58 -1.60
N ALA A 35 11.16 -1.16 -1.52
CA ALA A 35 12.38 -0.41 -1.19
C ALA A 35 12.70 0.64 -2.24
N GLY A 36 12.61 0.28 -3.53
CA GLY A 36 12.85 1.21 -4.61
C GLY A 36 11.77 2.31 -4.72
N PHE A 37 10.50 1.97 -4.52
CA PHE A 37 9.43 2.97 -4.44
C PHE A 37 9.67 3.93 -3.27
N GLY A 38 10.00 3.40 -2.09
CA GLY A 38 10.33 4.21 -0.92
C GLY A 38 11.54 5.12 -1.13
N LEU A 39 12.53 4.66 -1.89
CA LEU A 39 13.72 5.43 -2.23
C LEU A 39 13.38 6.66 -3.09
N VAL A 40 12.51 6.53 -4.10
CA VAL A 40 12.16 7.63 -5.00
C VAL A 40 10.99 8.47 -4.49
N SER A 41 10.15 7.93 -3.61
CA SER A 41 8.94 8.58 -3.10
C SER A 41 9.16 10.00 -2.56
N PRO A 42 10.16 10.27 -1.70
CA PRO A 42 10.42 11.62 -1.19
C PRO A 42 10.96 12.57 -2.26
N ILE A 43 11.52 12.05 -3.34
CA ILE A 43 12.22 12.82 -4.38
C ILE A 43 11.25 13.25 -5.49
N ILE A 44 10.26 12.42 -5.82
CA ILE A 44 9.33 12.64 -6.95
C ILE A 44 8.70 14.05 -6.93
N PRO A 45 8.02 14.49 -5.86
CA PRO A 45 7.37 15.80 -5.87
C PRO A 45 8.38 16.95 -5.86
N GLN A 46 9.55 16.76 -5.22
CA GLN A 46 10.61 17.77 -5.21
C GLN A 46 11.23 17.90 -6.60
N PHE A 47 11.47 16.79 -7.29
CA PHE A 47 11.98 16.80 -8.65
C PHE A 47 10.97 17.45 -9.62
N ALA A 48 9.67 17.21 -9.45
CA ALA A 48 8.65 17.92 -10.21
C ALA A 48 8.66 19.42 -9.93
N ARG A 49 8.84 19.81 -8.65
CA ARG A 49 8.92 21.23 -8.25
C ARG A 49 10.13 21.95 -8.84
N SER A 50 11.23 21.25 -9.16
CA SER A 50 12.41 21.86 -9.78
C SER A 50 12.20 22.34 -11.23
N PHE A 51 11.02 22.10 -11.80
CA PHE A 51 10.57 22.65 -13.09
C PHE A 51 9.70 23.89 -12.94
N ASP A 52 9.83 24.64 -11.84
CA ASP A 52 9.13 25.89 -11.54
C ASP A 52 7.59 25.81 -11.61
N VAL A 53 7.04 24.64 -11.30
CA VAL A 53 5.59 24.42 -11.23
C VAL A 53 5.04 24.69 -9.82
N SER A 54 3.73 24.90 -9.69
CA SER A 54 3.05 25.06 -8.39
C SER A 54 3.14 23.81 -7.50
N THR A 55 2.82 23.94 -6.22
CA THR A 55 2.75 22.79 -5.29
C THR A 55 1.65 21.82 -5.73
N THR A 56 0.54 22.35 -6.23
CA THR A 56 -0.54 21.56 -6.84
C THR A 56 -0.01 20.67 -7.96
N ALA A 57 0.70 21.25 -8.92
CA ALA A 57 1.27 20.52 -10.05
C ALA A 57 2.30 19.48 -9.59
N ALA A 58 3.21 19.84 -8.69
CA ALA A 58 4.19 18.90 -8.15
C ALA A 58 3.52 17.71 -7.43
N SER A 59 2.44 17.95 -6.71
CA SER A 59 1.65 16.92 -6.03
C SER A 59 0.83 16.06 -7.00
N ALA A 60 0.35 16.63 -8.12
CA ALA A 60 -0.43 15.92 -9.14
C ALA A 60 0.35 14.76 -9.81
N VAL A 61 1.68 14.78 -9.76
CA VAL A 61 2.52 13.66 -10.24
C VAL A 61 2.21 12.35 -9.50
N VAL A 62 1.85 12.42 -8.22
CA VAL A 62 1.41 11.27 -7.42
C VAL A 62 0.00 10.87 -7.81
N SER A 63 -0.89 11.84 -8.00
CA SER A 63 -2.28 11.62 -8.42
C SER A 63 -2.40 10.96 -9.80
N VAL A 64 -1.60 11.39 -10.77
CA VAL A 64 -1.59 10.82 -12.13
C VAL A 64 -1.19 9.33 -12.09
N PHE A 65 -0.21 8.97 -11.29
CA PHE A 65 0.17 7.58 -11.11
C PHE A 65 -0.96 6.73 -10.51
N ALA A 66 -1.62 7.24 -9.46
CA ALA A 66 -2.75 6.55 -8.82
C ALA A 66 -3.97 6.47 -9.76
N ALA A 67 -4.26 7.53 -10.52
CA ALA A 67 -5.33 7.55 -11.51
C ALA A 67 -5.13 6.51 -12.61
N SER A 68 -3.91 6.43 -13.16
CA SER A 68 -3.58 5.42 -14.18
C SER A 68 -3.70 4.01 -13.64
N ARG A 69 -3.29 3.77 -12.38
CA ARG A 69 -3.51 2.48 -11.69
C ARG A 69 -4.98 2.11 -11.64
N LEU A 70 -5.81 3.04 -11.17
CA LEU A 70 -7.24 2.83 -11.01
C LEU A 70 -7.93 2.54 -12.35
N LEU A 71 -7.65 3.36 -13.36
CA LEU A 71 -8.28 3.25 -14.68
C LEU A 71 -7.88 1.96 -15.39
N PHE A 72 -6.65 1.50 -15.21
CA PHE A 72 -6.14 0.31 -15.88
C PHE A 72 -6.36 -0.99 -15.12
N ALA A 73 -6.86 -0.94 -13.88
CA ALA A 73 -7.08 -2.14 -13.05
C ALA A 73 -7.99 -3.20 -13.73
N PRO A 74 -9.13 -2.85 -14.36
CA PRO A 74 -9.97 -3.81 -15.06
C PRO A 74 -9.29 -4.43 -16.29
N ALA A 75 -8.49 -3.64 -17.01
CA ALA A 75 -7.75 -4.11 -18.18
C ALA A 75 -6.63 -5.07 -17.80
N SER A 76 -5.98 -4.87 -16.64
CA SER A 76 -4.98 -5.80 -16.11
C SER A 76 -5.52 -7.20 -15.88
N GLY A 77 -6.75 -7.31 -15.35
CA GLY A 77 -7.42 -8.60 -15.17
C GLY A 77 -7.61 -9.32 -16.52
N LYS A 78 -8.18 -8.63 -17.51
CA LYS A 78 -8.36 -9.18 -18.86
C LYS A 78 -7.03 -9.59 -19.51
N LEU A 79 -5.98 -8.81 -19.29
CA LEU A 79 -4.66 -9.11 -19.83
C LEU A 79 -4.07 -10.38 -19.20
N ILE A 80 -4.31 -10.61 -17.91
CA ILE A 80 -3.93 -11.84 -17.22
C ILE A 80 -4.62 -13.05 -17.86
N ASP A 81 -5.92 -12.94 -18.15
CA ASP A 81 -6.66 -14.01 -18.80
C ASP A 81 -6.17 -14.32 -20.22
N LEU A 82 -5.71 -13.29 -20.95
CA LEU A 82 -5.23 -13.43 -22.34
C LEU A 82 -3.80 -13.99 -22.47
N ILE A 83 -2.86 -13.48 -21.68
CA ILE A 83 -1.41 -13.80 -21.84
C ILE A 83 -0.78 -14.47 -20.61
N GLY A 84 -1.56 -14.67 -19.55
CA GLY A 84 -1.14 -15.31 -18.30
C GLY A 84 -0.49 -14.40 -17.27
N SER A 85 -0.69 -14.70 -15.99
CA SER A 85 -0.23 -13.89 -14.85
C SER A 85 1.27 -13.61 -14.84
N ARG A 86 2.10 -14.61 -15.19
CA ARG A 86 3.57 -14.45 -15.21
C ARG A 86 4.04 -13.40 -16.21
N LYS A 87 3.51 -13.43 -17.43
CA LYS A 87 3.90 -12.47 -18.48
C LYS A 87 3.44 -11.06 -18.10
N VAL A 88 2.20 -10.92 -17.59
CA VAL A 88 1.67 -9.62 -17.15
C VAL A 88 2.47 -9.06 -15.97
N TYR A 89 2.89 -9.91 -15.03
CA TYR A 89 3.75 -9.50 -13.92
C TYR A 89 5.09 -8.93 -14.40
N ILE A 90 5.77 -9.66 -15.29
CA ILE A 90 7.09 -9.26 -15.81
C ILE A 90 7.00 -7.99 -16.67
N THR A 91 6.02 -7.92 -17.58
CA THR A 91 5.82 -6.70 -18.40
C THR A 91 5.46 -5.50 -17.54
N GLY A 92 4.66 -5.69 -16.48
CA GLY A 92 4.36 -4.64 -15.51
C GLY A 92 5.61 -4.11 -14.80
N LEU A 93 6.49 -5.01 -14.32
CA LEU A 93 7.76 -4.63 -13.70
C LEU A 93 8.67 -3.87 -14.68
N LEU A 94 8.82 -4.37 -15.93
CA LEU A 94 9.64 -3.72 -16.95
C LEU A 94 9.07 -2.36 -17.33
N THR A 95 7.75 -2.21 -17.45
CA THR A 95 7.11 -0.92 -17.71
C THR A 95 7.46 0.10 -16.62
N VAL A 96 7.33 -0.28 -15.33
CA VAL A 96 7.71 0.61 -14.22
C VAL A 96 9.21 0.88 -14.22
N ALA A 97 10.05 -0.11 -14.51
CA ALA A 97 11.50 0.05 -14.56
C ALA A 97 11.92 1.09 -15.60
N VAL A 98 11.43 0.94 -16.84
CA VAL A 98 11.77 1.83 -17.96
C VAL A 98 11.22 3.23 -17.70
N THR A 99 9.95 3.35 -17.31
CA THR A 99 9.33 4.66 -17.09
C THR A 99 9.93 5.40 -15.89
N THR A 100 10.25 4.69 -14.80
CA THR A 100 10.93 5.29 -13.66
C THR A 100 12.34 5.71 -13.99
N GLY A 101 13.10 4.87 -14.71
CA GLY A 101 14.42 5.23 -15.20
C GLY A 101 14.39 6.44 -16.16
N ALA A 102 13.38 6.52 -17.01
CA ALA A 102 13.17 7.64 -17.95
C ALA A 102 12.89 8.98 -17.21
N VAL A 103 12.29 8.95 -16.03
CA VAL A 103 12.11 10.17 -15.20
C VAL A 103 13.46 10.86 -14.94
N ALA A 104 14.56 10.12 -14.78
CA ALA A 104 15.88 10.69 -14.58
C ALA A 104 16.34 11.60 -15.72
N PHE A 105 15.82 11.40 -16.94
CA PHE A 105 16.15 12.15 -18.15
C PHE A 105 15.08 13.20 -18.49
N ALA A 106 14.07 13.40 -17.65
CA ALA A 106 13.06 14.42 -17.87
C ALA A 106 13.70 15.80 -17.97
N GLN A 107 13.29 16.55 -18.98
CA GLN A 107 13.73 17.94 -19.26
C GLN A 107 12.60 18.93 -19.00
N GLU A 108 11.34 18.45 -18.97
CA GLU A 108 10.14 19.23 -18.74
C GLU A 108 9.19 18.50 -17.80
N TYR A 109 8.35 19.23 -17.13
CA TYR A 109 7.37 18.70 -16.17
C TYR A 109 6.44 17.63 -16.78
N TRP A 110 5.96 17.85 -18.01
CA TRP A 110 5.04 16.91 -18.66
C TRP A 110 5.70 15.54 -18.96
N HIS A 111 7.03 15.46 -19.12
CA HIS A 111 7.74 14.17 -19.24
C HIS A 111 7.52 13.33 -17.96
N ILE A 112 7.59 13.98 -16.79
CA ILE A 112 7.36 13.29 -15.51
C ILE A 112 5.93 12.78 -15.45
N LEU A 113 4.93 13.60 -15.82
CA LEU A 113 3.53 13.18 -15.85
C LEU A 113 3.29 11.98 -16.76
N ALA A 114 3.82 12.02 -17.99
CA ALA A 114 3.67 10.94 -18.95
C ALA A 114 4.31 9.64 -18.45
N PHE A 115 5.55 9.69 -17.94
CA PHE A 115 6.22 8.51 -17.40
C PHE A 115 5.53 7.97 -16.16
N ARG A 116 4.99 8.83 -15.30
CA ARG A 116 4.21 8.43 -14.12
C ARG A 116 2.88 7.79 -14.51
N ALA A 117 2.19 8.31 -15.53
CA ALA A 117 0.96 7.70 -16.04
C ALA A 117 1.22 6.28 -16.56
N ILE A 118 2.22 6.10 -17.43
CA ILE A 118 2.58 4.79 -17.98
C ILE A 118 3.08 3.85 -16.87
N GLY A 119 3.88 4.37 -15.92
CA GLY A 119 4.35 3.62 -14.76
C GLY A 119 3.20 3.13 -13.86
N GLY A 120 2.13 3.92 -13.72
CA GLY A 120 0.92 3.53 -13.00
C GLY A 120 0.24 2.30 -13.62
N ILE A 121 0.17 2.24 -14.96
CA ILE A 121 -0.33 1.07 -15.69
C ILE A 121 0.50 -0.17 -15.36
N GLY A 122 1.83 -0.09 -15.51
CA GLY A 122 2.74 -1.18 -15.16
C GLY A 122 2.62 -1.62 -13.70
N SER A 123 2.44 -0.65 -12.78
CA SER A 123 2.26 -0.91 -11.36
C SER A 123 1.00 -1.75 -11.07
N THR A 124 -0.11 -1.46 -11.72
CA THR A 124 -1.34 -2.27 -11.59
C THR A 124 -1.14 -3.67 -12.16
N MET A 125 -0.50 -3.79 -13.31
CA MET A 125 -0.22 -5.09 -13.95
C MET A 125 0.52 -6.01 -12.99
N PHE A 126 1.64 -5.59 -12.41
CA PHE A 126 2.38 -6.47 -11.50
C PHE A 126 1.66 -6.70 -10.16
N THR A 127 0.96 -5.72 -9.63
CA THR A 127 0.27 -5.86 -8.32
C THR A 127 -0.87 -6.88 -8.41
N VAL A 128 -1.73 -6.77 -9.43
CA VAL A 128 -2.85 -7.70 -9.65
C VAL A 128 -2.32 -9.11 -9.95
N SER A 129 -1.28 -9.21 -10.79
CA SER A 129 -0.66 -10.49 -11.12
C SER A 129 -0.01 -11.15 -9.91
N ALA A 130 0.68 -10.40 -9.05
CA ALA A 130 1.31 -10.94 -7.84
C ALA A 130 0.29 -11.60 -6.91
N ALA A 131 -0.83 -10.91 -6.66
CA ALA A 131 -1.90 -11.45 -5.82
C ALA A 131 -2.47 -12.76 -6.41
N GLY A 132 -2.73 -12.77 -7.72
CA GLY A 132 -3.19 -13.97 -8.42
C GLY A 132 -2.19 -15.12 -8.38
N LEU A 133 -0.90 -14.85 -8.58
CA LEU A 133 0.16 -15.86 -8.53
C LEU A 133 0.29 -16.48 -7.12
N ILE A 134 0.25 -15.66 -6.06
CA ILE A 134 0.33 -16.17 -4.69
C ILE A 134 -0.83 -17.13 -4.39
N VAL A 135 -2.05 -16.75 -4.76
CA VAL A 135 -3.24 -17.59 -4.53
C VAL A 135 -3.17 -18.91 -5.31
N ARG A 136 -2.62 -18.88 -6.53
CA ARG A 136 -2.50 -20.08 -7.41
C ARG A 136 -1.37 -21.01 -6.95
N ILE A 137 -0.20 -20.46 -6.58
CA ILE A 137 1.00 -21.24 -6.22
C ILE A 137 0.91 -21.80 -4.80
N ALA A 138 0.30 -21.05 -3.86
CA ALA A 138 0.22 -21.48 -2.47
C ALA A 138 -0.88 -22.53 -2.26
N PRO A 139 -0.56 -23.73 -1.70
CA PRO A 139 -1.56 -24.67 -1.22
C PRO A 139 -2.59 -23.99 -0.31
N PRO A 140 -3.87 -24.38 -0.33
CA PRO A 140 -4.92 -23.74 0.47
C PRO A 140 -4.58 -23.58 1.95
N SER A 141 -3.92 -24.58 2.54
CA SER A 141 -3.52 -24.61 3.96
C SER A 141 -2.49 -23.54 4.36
N ILE A 142 -1.72 -22.97 3.40
CA ILE A 142 -0.66 -21.98 3.67
C ILE A 142 -0.83 -20.69 2.87
N ARG A 143 -1.96 -20.46 2.18
CA ARG A 143 -2.22 -19.23 1.42
C ARG A 143 -2.09 -17.97 2.29
N GLY A 144 -2.68 -18.01 3.50
CA GLY A 144 -2.58 -16.90 4.45
C GLY A 144 -1.14 -16.62 4.86
N ARG A 145 -0.35 -17.66 5.17
CA ARG A 145 1.07 -17.54 5.53
C ARG A 145 1.90 -16.98 4.37
N SER A 146 1.63 -17.43 3.15
CA SER A 146 2.32 -16.96 1.94
C SER A 146 2.04 -15.49 1.65
N SER A 147 0.76 -15.07 1.73
CA SER A 147 0.35 -13.67 1.56
C SER A 147 0.92 -12.77 2.65
N SER A 148 0.95 -13.24 3.91
CA SER A 148 1.55 -12.52 5.03
C SER A 148 3.07 -12.34 4.84
N THR A 149 3.79 -13.36 4.37
CA THR A 149 5.22 -13.28 4.09
C THR A 149 5.51 -12.24 2.98
N TYR A 150 4.70 -12.24 1.91
CA TYR A 150 4.78 -11.24 0.84
C TYR A 150 4.53 -9.82 1.38
N ALA A 151 3.48 -9.62 2.18
CA ALA A 151 3.15 -8.33 2.77
C ALA A 151 4.25 -7.84 3.74
N THR A 152 4.86 -8.74 4.52
CA THR A 152 5.98 -8.43 5.42
C THR A 152 7.20 -7.94 4.64
N ALA A 153 7.54 -8.60 3.53
CA ALA A 153 8.65 -8.17 2.68
C ALA A 153 8.40 -6.78 2.06
N PHE A 154 7.17 -6.54 1.60
CA PHE A 154 6.76 -5.24 1.09
C PHE A 154 6.87 -4.16 2.18
N LEU A 155 6.42 -4.45 3.39
CA LEU A 155 6.53 -3.56 4.54
C LEU A 155 7.99 -3.23 4.87
N LEU A 156 8.86 -4.24 4.97
CA LEU A 156 10.28 -4.04 5.24
C LEU A 156 10.93 -3.16 4.16
N GLY A 157 10.61 -3.41 2.89
CA GLY A 157 11.06 -2.57 1.79
C GLY A 157 10.60 -1.12 1.94
N SER A 158 9.34 -0.90 2.30
CA SER A 158 8.76 0.44 2.48
C SER A 158 9.37 1.24 3.64
N VAL A 159 9.95 0.56 4.64
CA VAL A 159 10.71 1.20 5.74
C VAL A 159 12.13 1.52 5.30
N ILE A 160 12.81 0.56 4.65
CA ILE A 160 14.21 0.70 4.26
C ILE A 160 14.36 1.69 3.10
N GLY A 161 13.39 1.73 2.18
CA GLY A 161 13.42 2.57 0.99
C GLY A 161 13.65 4.06 1.29
N PRO A 162 12.81 4.74 2.09
CA PRO A 162 12.99 6.15 2.43
C PRO A 162 14.29 6.42 3.20
N VAL A 163 14.76 5.49 4.04
CA VAL A 163 16.06 5.59 4.73
C VAL A 163 17.20 5.59 3.70
N ALA A 164 17.19 4.63 2.78
CA ALA A 164 18.16 4.58 1.70
C ALA A 164 18.07 5.82 0.79
N GLY A 165 16.86 6.29 0.48
CA GLY A 165 16.62 7.51 -0.30
C GLY A 165 17.23 8.75 0.36
N SER A 166 17.11 8.88 1.69
CA SER A 166 17.75 9.95 2.44
C SER A 166 19.27 9.93 2.30
N GLY A 167 19.88 8.74 2.39
CA GLY A 167 21.32 8.57 2.23
C GLY A 167 21.79 8.86 0.80
N LEU A 168 21.01 8.50 -0.21
CA LEU A 168 21.33 8.74 -1.62
C LEU A 168 21.01 10.16 -2.10
N ALA A 169 20.37 10.99 -1.27
CA ALA A 169 20.08 12.38 -1.62
C ALA A 169 21.35 13.22 -1.93
N VAL A 170 22.50 12.80 -1.41
CA VAL A 170 23.81 13.43 -1.73
C VAL A 170 24.23 13.28 -3.19
N LEU A 171 23.69 12.26 -3.90
CA LEU A 171 23.95 12.04 -5.32
C LEU A 171 23.10 12.93 -6.23
N GLY A 172 22.19 13.72 -5.66
CA GLY A 172 21.21 14.51 -6.41
C GLY A 172 19.90 13.76 -6.66
N MET A 173 18.96 14.42 -7.36
CA MET A 173 17.60 13.93 -7.52
C MET A 173 17.44 12.87 -8.63
N ARG A 174 18.32 12.81 -9.62
CA ARG A 174 18.21 11.93 -10.80
C ARG A 174 18.69 10.49 -10.57
N PRO A 175 19.85 10.23 -9.91
CA PRO A 175 20.38 8.88 -9.73
C PRO A 175 19.45 7.90 -9.03
N PRO A 176 18.65 8.29 -8.00
CA PRO A 176 17.71 7.38 -7.36
C PRO A 176 16.70 6.73 -8.32
N PHE A 177 16.23 7.45 -9.34
CA PHE A 177 15.33 6.90 -10.36
C PHE A 177 16.00 5.82 -11.19
N LEU A 178 17.29 6.01 -11.55
CA LEU A 178 18.07 5.02 -12.29
C LEU A 178 18.33 3.78 -11.44
N ILE A 179 18.71 3.96 -10.19
CA ILE A 179 18.95 2.86 -9.24
C ILE A 179 17.68 2.00 -9.11
N TYR A 180 16.54 2.64 -8.93
CA TYR A 180 15.26 1.93 -8.84
C TYR A 180 14.91 1.23 -10.17
N GLY A 181 15.05 1.91 -11.31
CA GLY A 181 14.82 1.31 -12.63
C GLY A 181 15.66 0.05 -12.86
N VAL A 182 16.97 0.13 -12.58
CA VAL A 182 17.89 -1.02 -12.69
C VAL A 182 17.49 -2.14 -11.72
N SER A 183 17.15 -1.81 -10.47
CA SER A 183 16.71 -2.80 -9.48
C SER A 183 15.46 -3.56 -9.94
N LEU A 184 14.51 -2.89 -10.59
CA LEU A 184 13.31 -3.53 -11.15
C LEU A 184 13.62 -4.40 -12.37
N ILE A 185 14.58 -4.00 -13.24
CA ILE A 185 15.04 -4.84 -14.34
C ILE A 185 15.65 -6.13 -13.80
N LEU A 186 16.51 -6.03 -12.79
CA LEU A 186 17.12 -7.18 -12.15
C LEU A 186 16.07 -8.08 -11.48
N ALA A 187 15.10 -7.49 -10.75
CA ALA A 187 13.98 -8.24 -10.17
C ALA A 187 13.16 -8.95 -11.25
N SER A 188 12.88 -8.28 -12.37
CA SER A 188 12.18 -8.86 -13.51
C SER A 188 12.93 -10.03 -14.12
N ALA A 189 14.25 -9.93 -14.30
CA ALA A 189 15.10 -11.00 -14.81
C ALA A 189 15.12 -12.21 -13.86
N VAL A 190 15.19 -11.98 -12.52
CA VAL A 190 15.11 -13.03 -11.51
C VAL A 190 13.77 -13.74 -11.57
N VAL A 191 12.67 -13.00 -11.63
CA VAL A 191 11.31 -13.56 -11.76
C VAL A 191 11.18 -14.35 -13.07
N TRP A 192 11.66 -13.79 -14.19
CA TRP A 192 11.63 -14.48 -15.48
C TRP A 192 12.37 -15.82 -15.46
N LYS A 193 13.53 -15.87 -14.80
CA LYS A 193 14.38 -17.07 -14.76
C LYS A 193 13.88 -18.11 -13.74
N LEU A 194 13.37 -17.68 -12.57
CA LEU A 194 13.08 -18.57 -11.45
C LEU A 194 11.59 -18.94 -11.32
N LEU A 195 10.67 -18.15 -11.88
CA LEU A 195 9.25 -18.45 -11.86
C LEU A 195 8.89 -19.31 -13.08
N ARG A 196 8.81 -20.63 -12.90
CA ARG A 196 8.59 -21.60 -14.00
C ARG A 196 7.16 -21.54 -14.55
N PRO A 197 6.97 -21.56 -15.89
CA PRO A 197 5.64 -21.53 -16.51
C PRO A 197 4.78 -22.75 -16.16
N GLU A 198 5.41 -23.91 -16.03
CA GLU A 198 4.76 -25.21 -15.85
C GLU A 198 3.97 -25.30 -14.54
N VAL A 199 4.52 -24.71 -13.45
CA VAL A 199 3.86 -24.70 -12.13
C VAL A 199 2.55 -23.90 -12.14
N ILE A 200 2.35 -23.01 -13.11
CA ILE A 200 1.21 -22.10 -13.16
C ILE A 200 0.06 -22.68 -13.97
N HIS A 201 0.34 -23.53 -14.96
CA HIS A 201 -0.65 -24.10 -15.87
C HIS A 201 -1.52 -25.19 -15.24
N ASP A 202 -0.94 -25.99 -14.30
CA ASP A 202 -1.66 -27.11 -13.66
C ASP A 202 -2.64 -26.68 -12.56
N LEU A 203 -2.71 -25.39 -12.20
CA LEU A 203 -3.47 -24.88 -11.07
C LEU A 203 -4.78 -24.16 -11.47
N GLU A 204 -5.25 -24.28 -12.70
CA GLU A 204 -6.52 -23.70 -13.18
C GLU A 204 -7.77 -24.47 -12.72
N SER A 205 -7.82 -24.91 -11.47
CA SER A 205 -9.02 -25.54 -10.91
C SER A 205 -9.85 -24.53 -10.09
N HIS A 206 -10.98 -24.19 -10.62
CA HIS A 206 -12.29 -23.81 -10.13
C HIS A 206 -12.39 -23.41 -8.65
N ASP A 207 -12.46 -22.12 -8.41
CA ASP A 207 -13.06 -21.60 -7.19
C ASP A 207 -14.60 -21.56 -7.41
N GLU A 208 -15.31 -22.59 -6.97
CA GLU A 208 -16.77 -22.72 -7.05
C GLU A 208 -17.52 -21.81 -6.07
N SER A 209 -16.80 -20.94 -5.34
CA SER A 209 -17.43 -20.04 -4.37
C SER A 209 -18.25 -18.95 -5.08
N THR A 210 -19.50 -18.78 -4.66
CA THR A 210 -20.37 -17.73 -5.21
C THR A 210 -19.79 -16.34 -4.91
N PRO A 211 -19.58 -15.50 -5.94
CA PRO A 211 -18.99 -14.16 -5.72
C PRO A 211 -19.96 -13.23 -4.98
N MET A 212 -19.45 -12.52 -3.97
CA MET A 212 -20.18 -11.43 -3.35
C MET A 212 -20.13 -10.18 -4.21
N LEU A 213 -21.27 -9.56 -4.51
CA LEU A 213 -21.33 -8.32 -5.25
C LEU A 213 -21.04 -7.12 -4.35
N ALA A 214 -20.35 -6.10 -4.87
CA ALA A 214 -20.09 -4.85 -4.15
C ALA A 214 -21.39 -4.16 -3.72
N SER A 215 -22.44 -4.20 -4.54
CA SER A 215 -23.78 -3.65 -4.23
C SER A 215 -24.45 -4.33 -3.02
N GLU A 216 -24.12 -5.59 -2.77
CA GLU A 216 -24.58 -6.32 -1.60
C GLU A 216 -23.78 -5.92 -0.35
N ALA A 217 -22.43 -5.86 -0.47
CA ALA A 217 -21.55 -5.46 0.62
C ALA A 217 -21.86 -4.03 1.10
N VAL A 218 -22.19 -3.10 0.22
CA VAL A 218 -22.54 -1.71 0.55
C VAL A 218 -23.80 -1.62 1.43
N LYS A 219 -24.67 -2.63 1.48
CA LYS A 219 -25.79 -2.67 2.43
C LYS A 219 -25.32 -2.81 3.89
N ASN A 220 -24.12 -3.38 4.10
CA ASN A 220 -23.54 -3.51 5.43
C ASN A 220 -22.97 -2.17 5.92
N PRO A 221 -23.41 -1.63 7.09
CA PRO A 221 -22.92 -0.37 7.64
C PRO A 221 -21.40 -0.36 7.91
N ALA A 222 -20.83 -1.49 8.34
CA ALA A 222 -19.39 -1.60 8.58
C ALA A 222 -18.60 -1.44 7.27
N TYR A 223 -19.09 -2.03 6.18
CA TYR A 223 -18.43 -1.89 4.88
C TYR A 223 -18.52 -0.46 4.32
N ARG A 224 -19.67 0.22 4.47
CA ARG A 224 -19.77 1.65 4.09
C ARG A 224 -18.80 2.51 4.87
N SER A 225 -18.70 2.30 6.18
CA SER A 225 -17.71 3.00 7.02
C SER A 225 -16.28 2.65 6.63
N ALA A 226 -16.03 1.39 6.23
CA ALA A 226 -14.72 0.97 5.72
C ALA A 226 -14.36 1.67 4.40
N LEU A 227 -15.30 1.88 3.47
CA LEU A 227 -15.06 2.64 2.24
C LEU A 227 -14.67 4.09 2.52
N ILE A 228 -15.36 4.76 3.46
CA ILE A 228 -15.07 6.15 3.85
C ILE A 228 -13.71 6.25 4.52
N SER A 229 -13.41 5.36 5.45
CA SER A 229 -12.09 5.34 6.09
C SER A 229 -10.99 4.87 5.14
N GLY A 230 -11.29 4.01 4.17
CA GLY A 230 -10.41 3.64 3.07
C GLY A 230 -10.04 4.85 2.22
N PHE A 231 -11.04 5.66 1.81
CA PHE A 231 -10.83 6.93 1.12
C PHE A 231 -9.93 7.87 1.93
N ALA A 232 -10.22 8.08 3.22
CA ALA A 232 -9.43 8.94 4.10
C ALA A 232 -7.98 8.43 4.24
N ASN A 233 -7.78 7.11 4.36
CA ASN A 233 -6.47 6.50 4.39
C ASN A 233 -5.69 6.71 3.08
N GLY A 234 -6.37 6.55 1.94
CA GLY A 234 -5.82 6.86 0.61
C GLY A 234 -5.39 8.32 0.51
N TRP A 235 -6.27 9.24 0.92
CA TRP A 235 -6.01 10.67 0.94
C TRP A 235 -4.78 11.04 1.78
N VAL A 236 -4.77 10.63 3.06
CA VAL A 236 -3.73 11.02 4.02
C VAL A 236 -2.42 10.30 3.73
N ASN A 237 -2.42 8.97 3.65
CA ASN A 237 -1.21 8.16 3.68
C ASN A 237 -0.63 7.81 2.31
N PHE A 238 -1.47 7.60 1.30
CA PHE A 238 -1.01 7.27 -0.06
C PHE A 238 -0.93 8.50 -0.97
N GLY A 239 -1.72 9.54 -0.69
CA GLY A 239 -1.73 10.80 -1.41
C GLY A 239 -0.82 11.86 -0.77
N VAL A 240 -1.32 12.55 0.23
CA VAL A 240 -0.70 13.75 0.82
C VAL A 240 0.66 13.46 1.45
N ARG A 241 0.82 12.34 2.15
CA ARG A 241 2.09 11.97 2.75
C ARG A 241 3.20 11.77 1.72
N VAL A 242 2.88 11.18 0.58
CA VAL A 242 3.86 10.92 -0.49
C VAL A 242 4.13 12.16 -1.33
N SER A 243 3.17 13.07 -1.46
CA SER A 243 3.28 14.27 -2.31
C SER A 243 3.69 15.52 -1.53
N THR A 244 2.91 15.89 -0.50
CA THR A 244 2.99 17.20 0.15
C THR A 244 4.01 17.24 1.30
N VAL A 245 4.16 16.14 2.06
CA VAL A 245 5.14 16.08 3.17
C VAL A 245 6.58 16.27 2.69
N PRO A 246 7.04 15.65 1.58
CA PRO A 246 8.37 15.91 1.04
C PRO A 246 8.59 17.37 0.62
N LEU A 247 7.58 18.03 0.06
CA LEU A 247 7.65 19.44 -0.33
C LEU A 247 7.76 20.36 0.91
N PHE A 248 6.99 20.04 1.96
CA PHE A 248 7.06 20.75 3.25
C PHE A 248 8.43 20.63 3.88
N ALA A 249 9.00 19.42 3.93
CA ALA A 249 10.34 19.20 4.46
C ALA A 249 11.43 19.96 3.64
N ALA A 250 11.27 19.98 2.31
CA ALA A 250 12.19 20.68 1.42
C ALA A 250 12.13 22.21 1.58
N MET A 251 10.98 22.75 1.96
CA MET A 251 10.82 24.17 2.24
C MET A 251 11.49 24.58 3.56
N LEU A 252 11.37 23.74 4.60
CA LEU A 252 11.82 24.07 5.95
C LEU A 252 13.34 23.89 6.16
N PHE A 253 13.97 22.94 5.45
CA PHE A 253 15.33 22.52 5.77
C PHE A 253 16.27 22.61 4.57
N PRO A 254 17.54 23.09 4.76
CA PRO A 254 18.51 23.21 3.67
C PRO A 254 18.83 21.89 2.94
N LYS A 255 18.74 20.74 3.66
CA LYS A 255 18.90 19.39 3.10
C LYS A 255 17.54 18.71 2.89
N GLY A 256 16.57 19.44 2.31
CA GLY A 256 15.17 19.07 2.25
C GLY A 256 14.88 17.66 1.72
N THR A 257 15.61 17.21 0.69
CA THR A 257 15.45 15.86 0.14
C THR A 257 15.81 14.76 1.14
N ALA A 258 16.91 14.92 1.88
CA ALA A 258 17.32 13.99 2.91
C ALA A 258 16.33 14.00 4.09
N VAL A 259 15.90 15.19 4.52
CA VAL A 259 14.92 15.35 5.59
C VAL A 259 13.57 14.74 5.19
N ALA A 260 13.11 14.95 3.97
CA ALA A 260 11.89 14.34 3.46
C ALA A 260 11.92 12.81 3.56
N GLY A 261 13.03 12.20 3.19
CA GLY A 261 13.23 10.77 3.35
C GLY A 261 13.20 10.33 4.82
N MET A 262 13.85 11.08 5.74
CA MET A 262 13.80 10.81 7.18
C MET A 262 12.38 10.90 7.75
N VAL A 263 11.58 11.87 7.32
CA VAL A 263 10.19 12.06 7.76
C VAL A 263 9.31 10.88 7.30
N LEU A 264 9.47 10.44 6.05
CA LEU A 264 8.75 9.27 5.55
C LEU A 264 9.23 7.96 6.22
N ALA A 265 10.54 7.85 6.49
CA ALA A 265 11.09 6.72 7.23
C ALA A 265 10.56 6.68 8.68
N ALA A 266 10.49 7.82 9.37
CA ALA A 266 9.93 7.93 10.71
C ALA A 266 8.48 7.45 10.77
N PHE A 267 7.65 7.86 9.80
CA PHE A 267 6.30 7.33 9.66
C PHE A 267 6.29 5.82 9.42
N ALA A 268 7.13 5.33 8.51
CA ALA A 268 7.19 3.91 8.19
C ALA A 268 7.62 3.06 9.39
N VAL A 269 8.54 3.55 10.22
CA VAL A 269 8.97 2.90 11.48
C VAL A 269 7.80 2.80 12.46
N GLY A 270 7.05 3.89 12.69
CA GLY A 270 5.86 3.89 13.54
C GLY A 270 4.80 2.91 13.04
N ASN A 271 4.55 2.93 11.73
CA ASN A 271 3.59 2.02 11.08
C ASN A 271 4.02 0.55 11.24
N ALA A 272 5.26 0.21 10.89
CA ALA A 272 5.78 -1.15 10.96
C ALA A 272 5.82 -1.68 12.41
N GLY A 273 6.25 -0.86 13.36
CA GLY A 273 6.27 -1.22 14.78
C GLY A 273 4.88 -1.58 15.30
N CYS A 274 3.87 -0.77 14.97
CA CYS A 274 2.51 -1.01 15.41
C CYS A 274 1.85 -2.21 14.68
N LEU A 275 2.17 -2.43 13.42
CA LEU A 275 1.63 -3.55 12.62
C LEU A 275 1.90 -4.93 13.26
N GLN A 276 3.01 -5.09 13.97
CA GLN A 276 3.35 -6.36 14.64
C GLN A 276 2.31 -6.78 15.68
N PHE A 277 1.64 -5.81 16.30
CA PHE A 277 0.69 -6.04 17.38
C PHE A 277 -0.75 -5.81 16.96
N SER A 278 -1.00 -4.99 15.93
CA SER A 278 -2.33 -4.52 15.56
C SER A 278 -3.28 -5.64 15.13
N GLY A 279 -2.78 -6.71 14.49
CA GLY A 279 -3.59 -7.87 14.14
C GLY A 279 -4.15 -8.57 15.38
N ARG A 280 -3.30 -8.85 16.40
CA ARG A 280 -3.71 -9.45 17.66
C ARG A 280 -4.65 -8.53 18.46
N LEU A 281 -4.38 -7.22 18.44
CA LEU A 281 -5.27 -6.23 19.06
C LEU A 281 -6.63 -6.21 18.37
N ALA A 282 -6.70 -6.28 17.05
CA ALA A 282 -7.93 -6.34 16.29
C ALA A 282 -8.76 -7.57 16.66
N ASP A 283 -8.11 -8.70 16.91
CA ASP A 283 -8.77 -9.93 17.34
C ASP A 283 -9.22 -9.90 18.81
N SER A 284 -8.50 -9.20 19.69
CA SER A 284 -8.81 -9.13 21.11
C SER A 284 -9.76 -7.99 21.49
N LEU A 285 -9.53 -6.77 20.97
CA LEU A 285 -10.31 -5.57 21.30
C LEU A 285 -11.47 -5.31 20.32
N GLY A 286 -11.43 -5.91 19.13
CA GLY A 286 -12.38 -5.66 18.05
C GLY A 286 -11.81 -4.77 16.93
N ARG A 287 -12.50 -4.78 15.77
CA ARG A 287 -12.07 -4.02 14.58
C ARG A 287 -12.39 -2.53 14.73
N LYS A 288 -13.62 -2.22 15.16
CA LYS A 288 -14.12 -0.84 15.27
C LYS A 288 -13.27 0.06 16.17
N PRO A 289 -12.92 -0.32 17.43
CA PRO A 289 -12.10 0.52 18.31
C PRO A 289 -10.73 0.85 17.70
N LEU A 290 -10.09 -0.14 17.06
CA LEU A 290 -8.79 0.07 16.45
C LEU A 290 -8.83 0.99 15.23
N ILE A 291 -9.86 0.86 14.39
CA ILE A 291 -10.04 1.76 13.24
C ILE A 291 -10.22 3.20 13.73
N ILE A 292 -11.06 3.41 14.72
CA ILE A 292 -11.30 4.76 15.28
C ILE A 292 -10.02 5.33 15.90
N ALA A 293 -9.34 4.56 16.76
CA ALA A 293 -8.09 5.00 17.38
C ALA A 293 -7.01 5.29 16.33
N GLY A 294 -6.86 4.40 15.35
CA GLY A 294 -5.92 4.57 14.24
C GLY A 294 -6.20 5.82 13.40
N LEU A 295 -7.47 6.08 13.06
CA LEU A 295 -7.89 7.28 12.34
C LEU A 295 -7.63 8.55 13.15
N ILE A 296 -8.02 8.59 14.43
CA ILE A 296 -7.81 9.77 15.29
C ILE A 296 -6.32 10.07 15.43
N VAL A 297 -5.50 9.08 15.77
CA VAL A 297 -4.06 9.27 15.93
C VAL A 297 -3.41 9.70 14.61
N ASN A 298 -3.66 8.97 13.51
CA ASN A 298 -3.06 9.30 12.21
C ASN A 298 -3.48 10.70 11.73
N ALA A 299 -4.77 11.03 11.82
CA ALA A 299 -5.33 12.30 11.36
C ALA A 299 -4.85 13.49 12.20
N THR A 300 -4.89 13.39 13.52
CA THR A 300 -4.46 14.46 14.43
C THR A 300 -2.98 14.78 14.21
N PHE A 301 -2.12 13.75 14.23
CA PHE A 301 -0.67 13.97 14.09
C PHE A 301 -0.26 14.31 12.66
N THR A 302 -1.03 13.98 11.63
CA THR A 302 -0.84 14.54 10.30
C THR A 302 -1.31 15.99 10.21
N GLY A 303 -2.44 16.32 10.87
CA GLY A 303 -2.98 17.69 10.89
C GLY A 303 -2.07 18.71 11.57
N VAL A 304 -1.41 18.32 12.67
CA VAL A 304 -0.50 19.21 13.38
C VAL A 304 0.90 19.30 12.75
N LEU A 305 1.23 18.40 11.81
CA LEU A 305 2.55 18.37 11.17
C LEU A 305 2.93 19.72 10.53
N GLY A 306 1.96 20.38 9.89
CA GLY A 306 2.18 21.69 9.26
C GLY A 306 2.52 22.83 10.21
N TRP A 307 2.33 22.65 11.51
CA TRP A 307 2.63 23.63 12.56
C TRP A 307 4.00 23.45 13.20
N MET A 308 4.72 22.40 12.79
CA MET A 308 6.03 22.06 13.33
C MET A 308 7.13 22.65 12.45
N ASP A 309 8.11 23.26 13.09
CA ASP A 309 9.32 23.87 12.48
C ASP A 309 10.61 23.16 12.93
N ASN A 310 10.54 22.35 13.99
CA ASN A 310 11.66 21.60 14.54
C ASN A 310 11.72 20.19 13.97
N LEU A 311 12.89 19.78 13.47
CA LEU A 311 13.10 18.47 12.87
C LEU A 311 12.70 17.31 13.80
N TRP A 312 13.09 17.36 15.08
CA TRP A 312 12.81 16.28 16.02
C TRP A 312 11.32 16.15 16.31
N LEU A 313 10.60 17.28 16.39
CA LEU A 313 9.14 17.29 16.54
C LEU A 313 8.46 16.72 15.29
N ILE A 314 8.91 17.09 14.09
CA ILE A 314 8.39 16.55 12.82
C ILE A 314 8.58 15.02 12.76
N LEU A 315 9.76 14.54 13.15
CA LEU A 315 10.05 13.11 13.19
C LEU A 315 9.16 12.40 14.21
N LEU A 316 9.04 12.93 15.43
CA LEU A 316 8.20 12.37 16.50
C LEU A 316 6.73 12.30 16.07
N VAL A 317 6.20 13.41 15.57
CA VAL A 317 4.83 13.52 15.06
C VAL A 317 4.59 12.50 13.92
N SER A 318 5.58 12.33 13.05
CA SER A 318 5.51 11.36 11.95
C SER A 318 5.50 9.91 12.44
N VAL A 319 6.30 9.57 13.46
CA VAL A 319 6.27 8.23 14.10
C VAL A 319 4.88 7.96 14.69
N ILE A 320 4.32 8.92 15.44
CA ILE A 320 3.01 8.77 16.08
C ILE A 320 1.89 8.65 15.02
N ALA A 321 1.94 9.46 13.96
CA ALA A 321 1.03 9.32 12.83
C ALA A 321 1.15 7.92 12.18
N GLY A 322 2.38 7.39 12.07
CA GLY A 322 2.67 6.05 11.59
C GLY A 322 2.05 4.96 12.46
N ILE A 323 2.13 5.09 13.78
CA ILE A 323 1.44 4.18 14.73
C ILE A 323 -0.06 4.15 14.44
N GLY A 324 -0.69 5.31 14.23
CA GLY A 324 -2.09 5.39 13.83
C GLY A 324 -2.38 4.63 12.54
N GLY A 325 -1.54 4.76 11.52
CA GLY A 325 -1.65 3.99 10.26
C GLY A 325 -1.51 2.48 10.47
N GLY A 326 -0.60 2.07 11.35
CA GLY A 326 -0.36 0.66 11.71
C GLY A 326 -1.53 0.02 12.47
N LEU A 327 -2.29 0.77 13.26
CA LEU A 327 -3.53 0.31 13.87
C LEU A 327 -4.65 0.18 12.83
N LEU A 328 -4.75 1.17 11.93
CA LEU A 328 -5.84 1.32 10.99
C LEU A 328 -5.87 0.23 9.93
N ASN A 329 -4.75 0.00 9.24
CA ASN A 329 -4.71 -0.82 8.03
C ASN A 329 -5.16 -2.28 8.25
N PRO A 330 -4.64 -3.05 9.23
CA PRO A 330 -5.07 -4.42 9.46
C PRO A 330 -6.51 -4.53 9.90
N ALA A 331 -6.98 -3.60 10.74
CA ALA A 331 -8.35 -3.59 11.22
C ALA A 331 -9.37 -3.32 10.09
N GLN A 332 -9.03 -2.43 9.13
CA GLN A 332 -9.84 -2.21 7.93
C GLN A 332 -9.88 -3.46 7.04
N GLN A 333 -8.73 -4.09 6.78
CA GLN A 333 -8.66 -5.31 5.98
C GLN A 333 -9.46 -6.45 6.63
N ALA A 334 -9.34 -6.62 7.94
CA ALA A 334 -10.11 -7.60 8.70
C ALA A 334 -11.61 -7.33 8.60
N THR A 335 -12.04 -6.06 8.75
CA THR A 335 -13.46 -5.69 8.59
C THR A 335 -14.01 -6.06 7.21
N VAL A 336 -13.25 -5.76 6.15
CA VAL A 336 -13.68 -6.11 4.78
C VAL A 336 -13.76 -7.63 4.62
N ALA A 337 -12.79 -8.37 5.15
CA ALA A 337 -12.79 -9.83 5.12
C ALA A 337 -13.97 -10.43 5.93
N ASP A 338 -14.26 -9.89 7.12
CA ASP A 338 -15.39 -10.33 7.95
C ASP A 338 -16.74 -10.11 7.24
N VAL A 339 -16.89 -9.00 6.49
CA VAL A 339 -18.10 -8.72 5.70
C VAL A 339 -18.27 -9.72 4.55
N ILE A 340 -17.19 -10.13 3.90
CA ILE A 340 -17.21 -11.14 2.83
C ILE A 340 -17.58 -12.52 3.39
N GLY A 341 -17.00 -12.86 4.55
CA GLY A 341 -17.15 -14.17 5.20
C GLY A 341 -16.39 -15.30 4.47
N ASN A 342 -16.36 -16.48 5.10
CA ASN A 342 -15.51 -17.60 4.64
C ASN A 342 -16.09 -18.44 3.49
N LYS A 343 -17.37 -18.23 3.12
CA LYS A 343 -18.09 -19.07 2.14
C LYS A 343 -18.22 -18.44 0.76
N ARG A 344 -17.71 -17.23 0.56
CA ARG A 344 -17.92 -16.45 -0.67
C ARG A 344 -16.62 -15.85 -1.20
N SER A 345 -16.53 -15.72 -2.53
CA SER A 345 -15.43 -14.98 -3.16
C SER A 345 -15.64 -13.47 -3.04
N GLY A 346 -14.65 -12.77 -2.46
CA GLY A 346 -14.73 -11.34 -2.16
C GLY A 346 -14.01 -10.43 -3.15
N GLY A 347 -13.57 -10.90 -4.29
CA GLY A 347 -12.73 -10.14 -5.21
C GLY A 347 -13.31 -8.77 -5.58
N LYS A 348 -14.62 -8.69 -5.91
CA LYS A 348 -15.28 -7.42 -6.25
C LYS A 348 -15.41 -6.47 -5.04
N VAL A 349 -15.61 -7.02 -3.85
CA VAL A 349 -15.72 -6.23 -2.59
C VAL A 349 -14.36 -5.63 -2.24
N LEU A 350 -13.29 -6.43 -2.28
CA LEU A 350 -11.92 -5.97 -2.06
C LEU A 350 -11.48 -4.93 -3.11
N ALA A 351 -11.82 -5.16 -4.38
CA ALA A 351 -11.52 -4.20 -5.45
C ALA A 351 -12.22 -2.85 -5.21
N THR A 352 -13.49 -2.85 -4.80
CA THR A 352 -14.23 -1.61 -4.51
C THR A 352 -13.62 -0.88 -3.30
N PHE A 353 -13.19 -1.60 -2.27
CA PHE A 353 -12.47 -1.01 -1.13
C PHE A 353 -11.14 -0.39 -1.57
N GLN A 354 -10.36 -1.08 -2.41
CA GLN A 354 -9.12 -0.54 -2.96
C GLN A 354 -9.37 0.69 -3.83
N MET A 355 -10.43 0.69 -4.66
CA MET A 355 -10.81 1.85 -5.46
C MET A 355 -11.12 3.08 -4.57
N ALA A 356 -11.77 2.90 -3.42
CA ALA A 356 -12.01 4.00 -2.49
C ALA A 356 -10.69 4.60 -1.96
N GLN A 357 -9.69 3.76 -1.65
CA GLN A 357 -8.35 4.23 -1.28
C GLN A 357 -7.66 4.96 -2.43
N ASP A 358 -7.71 4.42 -3.64
CA ASP A 358 -7.09 5.02 -4.82
C ASP A 358 -7.74 6.38 -5.16
N PHE A 359 -9.07 6.54 -4.99
CA PHE A 359 -9.73 7.83 -5.13
C PHE A 359 -9.19 8.86 -4.13
N GLY A 360 -8.98 8.46 -2.86
CA GLY A 360 -8.33 9.32 -1.87
C GLY A 360 -6.92 9.73 -2.29
N ALA A 361 -6.13 8.76 -2.76
CA ALA A 361 -4.75 8.99 -3.24
C ALA A 361 -4.67 9.87 -4.50
N ILE A 362 -5.74 9.91 -5.31
CA ILE A 362 -5.84 10.78 -6.49
C ILE A 362 -6.21 12.21 -6.08
N LEU A 363 -7.28 12.36 -5.29
CA LEU A 363 -7.83 13.66 -4.97
C LEU A 363 -7.03 14.40 -3.89
N GLY A 364 -6.45 13.67 -2.93
CA GLY A 364 -5.70 14.23 -1.80
C GLY A 364 -4.56 15.16 -2.22
N PRO A 365 -3.61 14.70 -3.04
CA PRO A 365 -2.48 15.54 -3.46
C PRO A 365 -2.90 16.81 -4.19
N ILE A 366 -3.91 16.74 -5.05
CA ILE A 366 -4.40 17.87 -5.82
C ILE A 366 -5.07 18.89 -4.89
N ALA A 367 -6.04 18.45 -4.09
CA ALA A 367 -6.79 19.34 -3.22
C ALA A 367 -5.92 19.98 -2.13
N ILE A 368 -5.04 19.19 -1.52
CA ILE A 368 -4.11 19.70 -0.50
C ILE A 368 -3.03 20.56 -1.13
N GLY A 369 -2.55 20.24 -2.34
CA GLY A 369 -1.65 21.10 -3.09
C GLY A 369 -2.27 22.49 -3.39
N MET A 370 -3.53 22.54 -3.81
CA MET A 370 -4.26 23.81 -4.01
C MET A 370 -4.39 24.61 -2.70
N LEU A 371 -4.63 23.93 -1.58
CA LEU A 371 -4.67 24.61 -0.28
C LEU A 371 -3.29 25.13 0.13
N VAL A 372 -2.22 24.42 -0.17
CA VAL A 372 -0.85 24.90 0.08
C VAL A 372 -0.56 26.14 -0.76
N ASP A 373 -0.88 26.12 -2.05
CA ASP A 373 -0.64 27.25 -2.94
C ASP A 373 -1.50 28.50 -2.56
N ALA A 374 -2.70 28.29 -2.01
CA ALA A 374 -3.61 29.38 -1.63
C ALA A 374 -3.40 29.90 -0.19
N GLN A 375 -3.17 29.02 0.79
CA GLN A 375 -3.22 29.34 2.23
C GLN A 375 -2.02 28.78 3.03
N GLY A 376 -1.08 28.11 2.37
CA GLY A 376 0.12 27.56 2.98
C GLY A 376 -0.08 26.20 3.67
N TYR A 377 1.02 25.66 4.18
CA TYR A 377 1.08 24.29 4.72
C TYR A 377 0.29 24.11 6.02
N HIS A 378 0.17 25.13 6.87
CA HIS A 378 -0.58 25.03 8.13
C HIS A 378 -2.03 24.66 7.90
N VAL A 379 -2.71 25.41 7.03
CA VAL A 379 -4.13 25.18 6.69
C VAL A 379 -4.29 23.85 5.94
N ALA A 380 -3.40 23.57 5.00
CA ALA A 380 -3.45 22.39 4.17
C ALA A 380 -3.34 21.10 5.01
N PHE A 381 -2.38 21.00 5.94
CA PHE A 381 -2.24 19.83 6.82
C PHE A 381 -3.40 19.73 7.82
N THR A 382 -3.89 20.86 8.37
CA THR A 382 -5.06 20.87 9.25
C THR A 382 -6.28 20.33 8.52
N ALA A 383 -6.53 20.76 7.28
CA ALA A 383 -7.63 20.25 6.45
C ALA A 383 -7.45 18.75 6.14
N CYS A 384 -6.20 18.31 5.86
CA CYS A 384 -5.90 16.90 5.67
C CYS A 384 -6.24 16.05 6.91
N GLY A 385 -5.88 16.53 8.11
CA GLY A 385 -6.25 15.89 9.37
C GLY A 385 -7.77 15.84 9.60
N ALA A 386 -8.48 16.93 9.27
CA ALA A 386 -9.92 17.01 9.43
C ALA A 386 -10.66 15.90 8.64
N ILE A 387 -10.21 15.55 7.44
CA ILE A 387 -10.80 14.46 6.64
C ILE A 387 -10.69 13.12 7.37
N GLY A 388 -9.55 12.82 7.97
CA GLY A 388 -9.38 11.59 8.74
C GLY A 388 -10.24 11.59 10.02
N LEU A 389 -10.40 12.74 10.70
CA LEU A 389 -11.28 12.87 11.87
C LEU A 389 -12.75 12.73 11.50
N VAL A 390 -13.18 13.24 10.35
CA VAL A 390 -14.54 13.02 9.82
C VAL A 390 -14.77 11.53 9.58
N ALA A 391 -13.81 10.81 9.01
CA ALA A 391 -13.91 9.36 8.84
C ALA A 391 -14.00 8.61 10.18
N ALA A 392 -13.27 9.06 11.21
CA ALA A 392 -13.39 8.53 12.57
C ALA A 392 -14.80 8.78 13.14
N GLY A 393 -15.38 9.98 12.93
CA GLY A 393 -16.75 10.33 13.32
C GLY A 393 -17.78 9.42 12.65
N VAL A 394 -17.62 9.13 11.35
CA VAL A 394 -18.48 8.18 10.64
C VAL A 394 -18.43 6.78 11.27
N TRP A 395 -17.24 6.31 11.64
CA TRP A 395 -17.08 5.02 12.32
C TRP A 395 -17.72 5.01 13.70
N LEU A 396 -17.63 6.12 14.47
CA LEU A 396 -18.28 6.24 15.78
C LEU A 396 -19.80 6.09 15.66
N VAL A 397 -20.42 6.79 14.71
CA VAL A 397 -21.88 6.88 14.58
C VAL A 397 -22.46 5.68 13.81
N HIS A 398 -21.88 5.31 12.67
CA HIS A 398 -22.46 4.33 11.75
C HIS A 398 -21.70 3.01 11.68
N GLY A 399 -20.43 2.98 12.10
CA GLY A 399 -19.61 1.77 12.05
C GLY A 399 -20.14 0.69 13.02
N LYS A 400 -20.24 -0.54 12.52
CA LYS A 400 -20.57 -1.72 13.33
C LYS A 400 -19.34 -2.57 13.56
N GLU A 401 -19.26 -3.19 14.75
CA GLU A 401 -18.23 -4.19 15.02
C GLU A 401 -18.49 -5.44 14.18
N THR A 402 -17.41 -5.98 13.59
CA THR A 402 -17.48 -7.17 12.72
C THR A 402 -16.76 -8.38 13.30
N ARG A 403 -16.12 -8.22 14.47
CA ARG A 403 -15.42 -9.33 15.13
C ARG A 403 -16.37 -10.51 15.29
N PRO A 404 -15.99 -11.73 14.84
CA PRO A 404 -16.76 -12.94 15.14
C PRO A 404 -16.88 -13.12 16.64
N GLN A 405 -18.11 -13.21 17.13
CA GLN A 405 -18.32 -13.55 18.55
C GLN A 405 -17.89 -15.01 18.75
N PRO A 406 -17.18 -15.33 19.86
CA PRO A 406 -16.98 -16.71 20.23
C PRO A 406 -18.37 -17.36 20.33
N THR A 407 -18.58 -18.43 19.60
CA THR A 407 -19.77 -19.28 19.79
C THR A 407 -19.70 -19.81 21.22
N ALA A 408 -20.67 -19.40 22.05
CA ALA A 408 -20.82 -19.85 23.42
C ALA A 408 -21.05 -21.35 23.48
#